data_0081823d12e0d078be0dfea2a5f68714
#
_entry.id   0081823d12e0d078be0dfea2a5f68714
#
_cell.length_a   1.000
_cell.length_b   1.000
_cell.length_c   1.000
_cell.angle_alpha   90.00
_cell.angle_beta   90.00
_cell.angle_gamma   90.00
#
_symmetry.space_group_name_H-M   'P 1'
#
loop_
_entity.id
_entity.type
_entity.pdbx_description
1 polymer ?
#
loop_
_entity_poly.entity_id
_entity_poly.type
_entity_poly.pdbx_seq_one_letter_code
_entity_poly.pdbx_strand_id
1 'polypeptide(L)'
;MSTTANDEIDTFAKVQARSMPVTTTFTVDGFRIKEYKGVVRGIVVRSPTIAQGIMGGLKNIIGGNIGAYTEMCEQARQHAYDYMLEHARQIGANAIVGMRYDASEVGGTTGASEVLCYGTAVVIEPVKE
;
A
#
# COMPACT_ATOMS: atom_id res chain seq x y z
N MET A 1 6.06 21.77 -25.98
CA MET A 1 6.19 20.35 -25.67
C MET A 1 4.97 19.85 -24.92
N SER A 2 4.12 19.21 -25.67
CA SER A 2 2.83 18.72 -25.17
C SER A 2 2.93 17.63 -24.13
N THR A 3 4.09 16.98 -24.00
CA THR A 3 4.31 15.89 -23.04
C THR A 3 4.41 16.39 -21.60
N THR A 4 4.84 17.62 -21.40
CA THR A 4 5.04 18.16 -20.04
C THR A 4 3.73 18.39 -19.30
N ALA A 5 2.69 18.85 -19.98
CA ALA A 5 1.41 19.10 -19.33
C ALA A 5 0.74 17.82 -18.83
N ASN A 6 0.78 16.76 -19.64
CA ASN A 6 0.22 15.48 -19.24
C ASN A 6 1.05 14.82 -18.13
N ASP A 7 2.38 14.95 -18.20
CA ASP A 7 3.28 14.41 -17.18
C ASP A 7 3.09 15.14 -15.84
N GLU A 8 2.86 16.46 -15.89
CA GLU A 8 2.57 17.25 -14.70
C GLU A 8 1.23 16.87 -14.07
N ILE A 9 0.21 16.65 -14.89
CA ILE A 9 -1.10 16.21 -14.42
C ILE A 9 -1.00 14.82 -13.80
N ASP A 10 -0.27 13.90 -14.44
CA ASP A 10 -0.05 12.56 -13.91
C ASP A 10 0.74 12.61 -12.60
N THR A 11 1.76 13.46 -12.52
CA THR A 11 2.55 13.63 -11.31
C THR A 11 1.70 14.21 -10.19
N PHE A 12 0.87 15.22 -10.51
CA PHE A 12 -0.04 15.83 -9.55
C PHE A 12 -1.05 14.82 -9.04
N ALA A 13 -1.63 14.03 -9.93
CA ALA A 13 -2.59 12.98 -9.56
C ALA A 13 -1.92 11.92 -8.65
N LYS A 14 -0.69 11.53 -8.96
CA LYS A 14 0.07 10.60 -8.13
C LYS A 14 0.39 11.19 -6.76
N VAL A 15 0.74 12.47 -6.69
CA VAL A 15 0.99 13.16 -5.44
C VAL A 15 -0.30 13.25 -4.63
N GLN A 16 -1.41 13.58 -5.26
CA GLN A 16 -2.72 13.62 -4.59
C GLN A 16 -3.11 12.25 -4.05
N ALA A 17 -2.92 11.20 -4.82
CA ALA A 17 -3.18 9.84 -4.37
C ALA A 17 -2.29 9.47 -3.18
N ARG A 18 -1.02 9.85 -3.24
CA ARG A 18 -0.07 9.60 -2.15
C ARG A 18 -0.36 10.43 -0.90
N SER A 19 -1.04 11.56 -1.07
CA SER A 19 -1.40 12.43 0.05
C SER A 19 -2.76 12.06 0.67
N MET A 20 -3.44 11.05 0.13
CA MET A 20 -4.69 10.58 0.72
C MET A 20 -4.47 10.20 2.18
N PRO A 21 -5.23 10.78 3.12
CA PRO A 21 -5.09 10.39 4.52
C PRO A 21 -5.37 8.91 4.72
N VAL A 22 -4.44 8.23 5.37
CA VAL A 22 -4.60 6.84 5.78
C VAL A 22 -4.22 6.76 7.25
N THR A 23 -5.10 6.19 8.04
CA THR A 23 -4.90 6.11 9.48
C THR A 23 -5.33 4.75 10.01
N THR A 24 -4.71 4.34 11.10
CA THR A 24 -5.13 3.15 11.83
C THR A 24 -6.29 3.44 12.77
N THR A 25 -6.61 4.71 13.00
CA THR A 25 -7.78 5.13 13.78
C THR A 25 -9.05 5.00 12.94
N PHE A 26 -10.19 5.05 13.59
CA PHE A 26 -11.49 4.94 12.90
C PHE A 26 -12.09 6.29 12.55
N THR A 27 -11.44 7.36 12.95
CA THR A 27 -11.85 8.73 12.64
C THR A 27 -10.64 9.55 12.21
N VAL A 28 -10.90 10.67 11.55
CA VAL A 28 -9.88 11.62 11.13
C VAL A 28 -10.22 12.95 11.79
N ASP A 29 -9.33 13.46 12.65
CA ASP A 29 -9.56 14.72 13.36
C ASP A 29 -9.81 15.87 12.40
N GLY A 30 -10.82 16.68 12.71
CA GLY A 30 -11.18 17.82 11.89
C GLY A 30 -12.05 17.48 10.68
N PHE A 31 -12.38 16.20 10.51
CA PHE A 31 -13.19 15.72 9.40
C PHE A 31 -14.29 14.82 9.90
N ARG A 32 -15.38 14.76 9.15
CA ARG A 32 -16.42 13.78 9.38
C ARG A 32 -16.51 12.81 8.21
N ILE A 33 -16.89 11.61 8.49
CA ILE A 33 -17.11 10.60 7.44
C ILE A 33 -18.49 10.85 6.84
N LYS A 34 -18.50 11.22 5.57
CA LYS A 34 -19.70 11.46 4.81
C LYS A 34 -20.27 10.17 4.22
N GLU A 35 -19.39 9.27 3.82
CA GLU A 35 -19.79 8.05 3.12
C GLU A 35 -18.75 6.96 3.36
N TYR A 36 -19.21 5.74 3.60
CA TYR A 36 -18.36 4.56 3.63
C TYR A 36 -18.39 3.90 2.26
N LYS A 37 -17.24 3.69 1.67
CA LYS A 37 -17.13 3.07 0.35
C LYS A 37 -16.91 1.56 0.44
N GLY A 38 -16.47 1.07 1.60
CA GLY A 38 -16.24 -0.33 1.82
C GLY A 38 -14.78 -0.67 2.09
N VAL A 39 -14.52 -1.95 2.22
CA VAL A 39 -13.18 -2.45 2.53
C VAL A 39 -12.34 -2.43 1.26
N VAL A 40 -11.13 -1.89 1.39
CA VAL A 40 -10.13 -1.88 0.33
C VAL A 40 -8.91 -2.65 0.79
N ARG A 41 -8.17 -3.20 -0.16
CA ARG A 41 -6.99 -3.99 0.16
C ARG A 41 -5.96 -3.95 -0.96
N GLY A 42 -4.73 -4.22 -0.57
CA GLY A 42 -3.62 -4.51 -1.47
C GLY A 42 -2.94 -5.80 -1.00
N ILE A 43 -2.60 -6.67 -1.91
CA ILE A 43 -2.00 -7.97 -1.63
C ILE A 43 -0.71 -8.09 -2.44
N VAL A 44 0.33 -8.57 -1.76
CA VAL A 44 1.62 -8.88 -2.41
C VAL A 44 2.07 -10.24 -1.91
N VAL A 45 2.49 -11.08 -2.85
CA VAL A 45 3.09 -12.37 -2.51
C VAL A 45 4.57 -12.30 -2.84
N ARG A 46 5.39 -12.67 -1.89
CA ARG A 46 6.84 -12.77 -2.05
C ARG A 46 7.30 -14.18 -1.71
N SER A 47 8.23 -14.67 -2.51
CA SER A 47 8.90 -15.94 -2.20
C SER A 47 10.39 -15.79 -2.42
N PRO A 48 11.23 -16.54 -1.69
CA PRO A 48 12.66 -16.51 -1.91
C PRO A 48 13.05 -16.84 -3.36
N THR A 49 12.31 -17.74 -4.00
CA THR A 49 12.57 -18.16 -5.37
C THR A 49 12.32 -17.02 -6.35
N ILE A 50 11.20 -16.30 -6.19
CA ILE A 50 10.87 -15.15 -7.04
C ILE A 50 11.87 -14.02 -6.79
N ALA A 51 12.18 -13.77 -5.52
CA ALA A 51 13.13 -12.74 -5.13
C ALA A 51 14.53 -13.02 -5.69
N GLN A 52 14.95 -14.28 -5.71
CA GLN A 52 16.23 -14.68 -6.27
C GLN A 52 16.26 -14.50 -7.80
N GLY A 53 15.12 -14.71 -8.47
CA GLY A 53 15.03 -14.53 -9.91
C GLY A 53 15.04 -13.08 -10.35
N ILE A 54 14.46 -12.20 -9.53
CA ILE A 54 14.34 -10.77 -9.84
C ILE A 54 15.59 -10.01 -9.39
N MET A 55 16.16 -10.40 -8.26
CA MET A 55 17.29 -9.73 -7.66
C MET A 55 18.44 -10.73 -7.51
N GLY A 56 19.16 -10.95 -8.59
CA GLY A 56 20.23 -11.96 -8.62
C GLY A 56 21.32 -11.82 -7.56
N GLY A 57 21.32 -10.72 -6.82
CA GLY A 57 22.23 -10.52 -5.68
C GLY A 57 21.70 -11.01 -4.34
N LEU A 58 20.45 -11.45 -4.26
CA LEU A 58 19.85 -11.88 -3.00
C LEU A 58 20.49 -13.13 -2.41
N LYS A 59 21.10 -13.97 -3.22
CA LYS A 59 21.85 -15.12 -2.71
C LYS A 59 22.98 -14.73 -1.78
N ASN A 60 23.60 -13.59 -2.03
CA ASN A 60 24.68 -13.09 -1.17
C ASN A 60 24.13 -12.38 0.08
N ILE A 61 22.87 -11.99 0.03
CA ILE A 61 22.21 -11.24 1.10
C ILE A 61 21.62 -12.21 2.13
N ILE A 62 21.12 -13.37 1.68
CA ILE A 62 20.48 -14.38 2.53
C ILE A 62 21.44 -15.02 3.52
N GLY A 63 22.74 -14.93 3.27
CA GLY A 63 23.76 -15.50 4.15
C GLY A 63 23.97 -14.78 5.48
N GLY A 64 23.00 -14.00 5.99
CA GLY A 64 23.07 -13.41 7.31
C GLY A 64 22.85 -11.91 7.38
N ASN A 65 22.38 -11.26 6.33
CA ASN A 65 22.16 -9.82 6.35
C ASN A 65 20.69 -9.50 6.69
N ILE A 66 20.43 -9.30 7.97
CA ILE A 66 19.11 -8.96 8.50
C ILE A 66 18.59 -7.65 7.91
N GLY A 67 19.48 -6.68 7.64
CA GLY A 67 19.10 -5.41 7.03
C GLY A 67 18.47 -5.56 5.67
N ALA A 68 18.97 -6.49 4.86
CA ALA A 68 18.41 -6.75 3.53
C ALA A 68 17.03 -7.40 3.62
N TYR A 69 16.81 -8.26 4.59
CA TYR A 69 15.49 -8.84 4.86
C TYR A 69 14.49 -7.77 5.27
N THR A 70 14.91 -6.86 6.16
CA THR A 70 14.07 -5.74 6.58
C THR A 70 13.66 -4.90 5.39
N GLU A 71 14.60 -4.57 4.53
CA GLU A 71 14.33 -3.77 3.32
C GLU A 71 13.35 -4.48 2.40
N MET A 72 13.51 -5.78 2.22
CA MET A 72 12.62 -6.59 1.40
C MET A 72 11.19 -6.59 1.96
N CYS A 73 11.06 -6.72 3.27
CA CYS A 73 9.76 -6.67 3.95
C CYS A 73 9.14 -5.28 3.84
N GLU A 74 9.93 -4.23 3.98
CA GLU A 74 9.45 -2.86 3.81
C GLU A 74 8.93 -2.61 2.40
N GLN A 75 9.64 -3.11 1.39
CA GLN A 75 9.20 -2.99 0.00
C GLN A 75 7.88 -3.72 -0.23
N ALA A 76 7.74 -4.93 0.30
CA ALA A 76 6.51 -5.70 0.16
C ALA A 76 5.33 -4.97 0.82
N ARG A 77 5.55 -4.42 2.00
CA ARG A 77 4.52 -3.65 2.70
C ARG A 77 4.16 -2.37 1.95
N GLN A 78 5.16 -1.69 1.39
CA GLN A 78 4.92 -0.48 0.61
C GLN A 78 4.10 -0.79 -0.64
N HIS A 79 4.40 -1.88 -1.33
CA HIS A 79 3.65 -2.29 -2.51
C HIS A 79 2.20 -2.64 -2.16
N ALA A 80 1.99 -3.38 -1.08
CA ALA A 80 0.63 -3.71 -0.62
C ALA A 80 -0.14 -2.45 -0.26
N TYR A 81 0.50 -1.50 0.41
CA TYR A 81 -0.07 -0.22 0.76
C TYR A 81 -0.47 0.56 -0.50
N ASP A 82 0.42 0.63 -1.49
CA ASP A 82 0.15 1.34 -2.74
C ASP A 82 -1.04 0.74 -3.49
N TYR A 83 -1.14 -0.58 -3.52
CA TYR A 83 -2.29 -1.25 -4.13
C TYR A 83 -3.60 -0.95 -3.39
N MET A 84 -3.56 -0.90 -2.06
CA MET A 84 -4.73 -0.52 -1.27
C MET A 84 -5.17 0.91 -1.60
N LEU A 85 -4.22 1.85 -1.68
CA LEU A 85 -4.51 3.24 -2.06
C LEU A 85 -5.15 3.32 -3.44
N GLU A 86 -4.62 2.58 -4.40
CA GLU A 86 -5.14 2.56 -5.75
C GLU A 86 -6.56 2.01 -5.77
N HIS A 87 -6.83 0.96 -4.99
CA HIS A 87 -8.19 0.42 -4.87
C HIS A 87 -9.14 1.48 -4.31
N ALA A 88 -8.74 2.18 -3.25
CA ALA A 88 -9.57 3.24 -2.67
C ALA A 88 -9.83 4.36 -3.66
N ARG A 89 -8.82 4.76 -4.41
CA ARG A 89 -8.94 5.80 -5.42
C ARG A 89 -9.93 5.40 -6.50
N GLN A 90 -9.87 4.15 -6.96
CA GLN A 90 -10.75 3.64 -8.00
C GLN A 90 -12.22 3.67 -7.62
N ILE A 91 -12.54 3.50 -6.34
CA ILE A 91 -13.92 3.51 -5.87
C ILE A 91 -14.36 4.88 -5.35
N GLY A 92 -13.53 5.90 -5.54
CA GLY A 92 -13.91 7.28 -5.27
C GLY A 92 -13.74 7.73 -3.82
N ALA A 93 -12.94 7.03 -3.03
CA ALA A 93 -12.64 7.42 -1.66
C ALA A 93 -11.59 8.52 -1.63
N ASN A 94 -11.59 9.30 -0.56
CA ASN A 94 -10.56 10.30 -0.32
C ASN A 94 -9.82 10.09 1.01
N ALA A 95 -10.11 9.01 1.70
CA ALA A 95 -9.38 8.62 2.91
C ALA A 95 -9.58 7.13 3.19
N ILE A 96 -8.70 6.58 4.02
CA ILE A 96 -8.81 5.21 4.50
C ILE A 96 -8.64 5.24 6.01
N VAL A 97 -9.58 4.65 6.73
CA VAL A 97 -9.55 4.53 8.19
C VAL A 97 -9.41 3.07 8.57
N GLY A 98 -8.96 2.82 9.80
CA GLY A 98 -8.84 1.47 10.33
C GLY A 98 -7.83 0.60 9.58
N MET A 99 -6.79 1.19 9.03
CA MET A 99 -5.82 0.46 8.23
C MET A 99 -5.01 -0.50 9.08
N ARG A 100 -4.78 -1.67 8.53
CA ARG A 100 -4.00 -2.75 9.16
C ARG A 100 -3.15 -3.45 8.12
N TYR A 101 -2.06 -4.04 8.59
CA TYR A 101 -1.30 -5.02 7.83
C TYR A 101 -1.52 -6.39 8.43
N ASP A 102 -1.51 -7.39 7.58
CA ASP A 102 -1.46 -8.78 7.97
C ASP A 102 -0.47 -9.51 7.07
N ALA A 103 0.16 -10.53 7.60
CA ALA A 103 1.11 -11.32 6.83
C ALA A 103 0.94 -12.78 7.21
N SER A 104 0.97 -13.64 6.21
CA SER A 104 0.84 -15.08 6.45
C SER A 104 1.70 -15.86 5.47
N GLU A 105 2.12 -17.04 5.90
CA GLU A 105 2.83 -17.95 5.03
C GLU A 105 1.83 -18.67 4.13
N VAL A 106 2.18 -18.72 2.85
CA VAL A 106 1.39 -19.43 1.85
C VAL A 106 2.33 -20.29 1.02
N GLY A 107 1.82 -21.36 0.43
CA GLY A 107 2.63 -22.20 -0.44
C GLY A 107 3.53 -23.21 0.26
N GLY A 108 3.33 -23.49 1.54
CA GLY A 108 4.00 -24.57 2.27
C GLY A 108 5.53 -24.46 2.25
N THR A 109 6.19 -25.43 1.64
CA THR A 109 7.66 -25.51 1.62
C THR A 109 8.35 -24.47 0.76
N THR A 110 7.61 -23.70 -0.03
CA THR A 110 8.20 -22.68 -0.90
C THR A 110 8.67 -21.45 -0.14
N GLY A 111 8.23 -21.27 1.10
CA GLY A 111 8.57 -20.09 1.90
C GLY A 111 7.89 -18.82 1.43
N ALA A 112 6.84 -18.94 0.61
CA ALA A 112 6.12 -17.77 0.14
C ALA A 112 5.34 -17.12 1.26
N SER A 113 5.32 -15.81 1.27
CA SER A 113 4.56 -15.00 2.24
C SER A 113 3.61 -14.06 1.51
N GLU A 114 2.41 -13.96 2.04
CA GLU A 114 1.43 -12.97 1.61
C GLU A 114 1.48 -11.79 2.56
N VAL A 115 1.54 -10.59 1.99
CA VAL A 115 1.38 -9.35 2.76
C VAL A 115 0.07 -8.71 2.31
N LEU A 116 -0.80 -8.49 3.27
CA LEU A 116 -2.10 -7.86 3.06
C LEU A 116 -2.10 -6.50 3.77
N CYS A 117 -2.47 -5.45 3.03
CA CYS A 117 -2.76 -4.14 3.61
C CYS A 117 -4.23 -3.85 3.33
N TYR A 118 -5.01 -3.51 4.36
CA TYR A 118 -6.43 -3.30 4.19
C TYR A 118 -6.94 -2.21 5.12
N GLY A 119 -8.12 -1.73 4.83
CA GLY A 119 -8.79 -0.71 5.64
C GLY A 119 -10.15 -0.40 5.07
N THR A 120 -10.81 0.58 5.67
CA THR A 120 -12.13 1.04 5.21
C THR A 120 -11.94 2.33 4.42
N ALA A 121 -12.31 2.28 3.15
CA ALA A 121 -12.30 3.46 2.29
C ALA A 121 -13.52 4.32 2.59
N VAL A 122 -13.30 5.62 2.75
CA VAL A 122 -14.34 6.57 3.13
C VAL A 122 -14.21 7.84 2.31
N VAL A 123 -15.31 8.58 2.27
CA VAL A 123 -15.31 9.98 1.83
C VAL A 123 -15.43 10.83 3.08
N ILE A 124 -14.44 11.67 3.32
CA ILE A 124 -14.43 12.60 4.44
C ILE A 124 -14.60 14.03 3.94
N GLU A 125 -15.14 14.86 4.80
CA GLU A 125 -15.25 16.29 4.54
C GLU A 125 -14.91 17.07 5.81
N PRO A 126 -14.40 18.31 5.69
CA PRO A 126 -14.08 19.11 6.88
C PRO A 126 -15.31 19.33 7.74
N VAL A 127 -15.11 19.30 9.04
CA VAL A 127 -16.16 19.67 9.99
C VAL A 127 -16.33 21.18 9.93
N LYS A 128 -17.55 21.64 9.69
CA LYS A 128 -17.87 23.07 9.71
C LYS A 128 -18.15 23.50 11.13
N GLU A 129 -17.43 24.53 11.54
CA GLU A 129 -17.70 25.20 12.84
C GLU A 129 -18.94 26.09 12.74
#